data_96960304627176e140fac9c01cd878f1
#
_entry.id   96960304627176e140fac9c01cd878f1
#
_cell.length_a   1.000
_cell.length_b   1.000
_cell.length_c   1.000
_cell.angle_alpha   90.00
_cell.angle_beta   90.00
_cell.angle_gamma   90.00
#
_symmetry.space_group_name_H-M   'P 1'
#
loop_
_entity.id
_entity.type
_entity.pdbx_description
1 polymer ?
#
loop_
_entity_poly.entity_id
_entity_poly.type
_entity_poly.pdbx_seq_one_letter_code
_entity_poly.pdbx_strand_id
1 'polypeptide(L)'
;MKIFRYITRNTTKQIPCFGIAITDESFIRFNDICENDISEKISIIDIISNPLLNDKITHILNSSQIDKIKTYKIADVQLLCPLDKISSLRDAYAFRQHVKTSRENRGLKMIREFDNFPVYYYSNHNAVSGPGLIEISKRFLEKLDYELEVAIIIGKKGINVTPSEADAYIYGFSIMNDFSSRKIQMEEMKLNLGPAKGKDFATTIGPYIVTKDELSDSIIKTENGNHYDIELSCTINNIKYSSDNLKNMHWTFSQIISQISKGTMLYPGDVIGSGTCGTGCFYEINSSKNISEHIWLNDGDKVNILTDKIGNLSNEIKII
;
A
#
# COMPACT_ATOMS: atom_id res chain seq x y z
N MET A 1 -4.30 -5.87 -14.59
CA MET A 1 -5.02 -6.90 -13.77
C MET A 1 -5.20 -6.38 -12.33
N LYS A 2 -6.30 -6.79 -11.65
CA LYS A 2 -6.51 -6.59 -10.21
C LYS A 2 -6.36 -7.92 -9.49
N ILE A 3 -5.19 -8.22 -8.93
CA ILE A 3 -4.87 -9.50 -8.27
C ILE A 3 -5.11 -9.35 -6.77
N PHE A 4 -5.72 -10.35 -6.15
CA PHE A 4 -5.94 -10.39 -4.73
C PHE A 4 -5.77 -11.79 -4.14
N ARG A 5 -5.60 -11.85 -2.85
CA ARG A 5 -5.51 -13.09 -2.08
C ARG A 5 -6.72 -13.22 -1.18
N TYR A 6 -7.26 -14.43 -1.05
CA TYR A 6 -8.50 -14.66 -0.31
C TYR A 6 -8.55 -16.02 0.35
N ILE A 7 -9.48 -16.18 1.28
CA ILE A 7 -9.99 -17.45 1.77
C ILE A 7 -11.50 -17.52 1.53
N THR A 8 -11.98 -18.70 1.20
CA THR A 8 -13.44 -18.93 1.02
C THR A 8 -14.11 -18.96 2.38
N ARG A 9 -15.18 -18.16 2.56
CA ARG A 9 -16.00 -18.19 3.78
C ARG A 9 -16.72 -19.55 3.89
N ASN A 10 -17.01 -19.95 5.11
CA ASN A 10 -17.80 -21.17 5.40
C ASN A 10 -17.19 -22.51 4.94
N THR A 11 -15.88 -22.58 4.78
CA THR A 11 -15.14 -23.83 4.54
C THR A 11 -14.38 -24.27 5.78
N THR A 12 -14.27 -25.58 6.02
CA THR A 12 -13.51 -26.15 7.14
C THR A 12 -12.01 -25.98 6.96
N LYS A 13 -11.53 -25.89 5.72
CA LYS A 13 -10.13 -25.61 5.37
C LYS A 13 -10.01 -24.20 4.79
N GLN A 14 -9.44 -23.30 5.56
CA GLN A 14 -9.15 -21.93 5.11
C GLN A 14 -7.80 -21.88 4.38
N ILE A 15 -7.77 -22.39 3.15
CA ILE A 15 -6.56 -22.35 2.33
C ILE A 15 -6.56 -21.03 1.56
N PRO A 16 -5.53 -20.17 1.72
CA PRO A 16 -5.41 -18.96 0.94
C PRO A 16 -5.20 -19.28 -0.55
N CYS A 17 -5.95 -18.57 -1.40
CA CYS A 17 -5.90 -18.67 -2.85
C CYS A 17 -5.72 -17.27 -3.47
N PHE A 18 -5.29 -17.23 -4.73
CA PHE A 18 -5.25 -16.02 -5.53
C PHE A 18 -6.44 -15.94 -6.50
N GLY A 19 -6.96 -14.74 -6.67
CA GLY A 19 -8.01 -14.40 -7.62
C GLY A 19 -7.66 -13.16 -8.43
N ILE A 20 -8.34 -13.01 -9.56
CA ILE A 20 -8.27 -11.83 -10.41
C ILE A 20 -9.67 -11.25 -10.49
N ALA A 21 -9.85 -10.03 -10.03
CA ALA A 21 -11.12 -9.33 -10.10
C ALA A 21 -11.42 -8.98 -11.57
N ILE A 22 -12.65 -9.29 -12.00
CA ILE A 22 -13.17 -8.96 -13.34
C ILE A 22 -14.06 -7.71 -13.23
N THR A 23 -14.85 -7.65 -12.16
CA THR A 23 -15.63 -6.50 -11.76
C THR A 23 -15.45 -6.27 -10.26
N ASP A 24 -16.06 -5.24 -9.72
CA ASP A 24 -16.04 -5.00 -8.27
C ASP A 24 -16.80 -6.08 -7.48
N GLU A 25 -17.63 -6.91 -8.14
CA GLU A 25 -18.43 -7.96 -7.51
C GLU A 25 -17.98 -9.38 -7.84
N SER A 26 -17.21 -9.56 -8.94
CA SER A 26 -16.89 -10.87 -9.48
C SER A 26 -15.40 -11.07 -9.78
N PHE A 27 -14.96 -12.31 -9.67
CA PHE A 27 -13.59 -12.71 -9.93
C PHE A 27 -13.48 -14.10 -10.55
N ILE A 28 -12.33 -14.39 -11.12
CA ILE A 28 -11.91 -15.72 -11.52
C ILE A 28 -10.80 -16.21 -10.62
N ARG A 29 -10.76 -17.51 -10.34
CA ARG A 29 -9.65 -18.09 -9.58
C ARG A 29 -8.42 -18.18 -10.45
N PHE A 30 -7.27 -17.92 -9.87
CA PHE A 30 -6.01 -18.04 -10.56
C PHE A 30 -5.79 -19.46 -11.13
N ASN A 31 -6.17 -20.49 -10.36
CA ASN A 31 -6.05 -21.90 -10.76
C ASN A 31 -6.97 -22.29 -11.93
N ASP A 32 -8.10 -21.60 -12.13
CA ASP A 32 -9.01 -21.88 -13.24
C ASP A 32 -8.46 -21.36 -14.60
N ILE A 33 -7.47 -20.45 -14.56
CA ILE A 33 -6.76 -19.92 -15.74
C ILE A 33 -5.57 -20.80 -16.11
N CYS A 34 -4.94 -21.37 -15.12
CA CYS A 34 -3.64 -22.05 -15.24
C CYS A 34 -3.84 -23.57 -15.22
N GLU A 35 -4.66 -24.12 -16.15
CA GLU A 35 -4.91 -25.56 -16.25
C GLU A 35 -3.65 -26.38 -16.03
N ASN A 36 -3.63 -27.18 -14.95
CA ASN A 36 -2.65 -28.23 -14.61
C ASN A 36 -1.16 -27.86 -14.49
N ASP A 37 -0.72 -26.66 -14.83
CA ASP A 37 0.72 -26.31 -14.82
C ASP A 37 1.18 -25.62 -13.54
N ILE A 38 0.27 -25.28 -12.62
CA ILE A 38 0.61 -24.54 -11.42
C ILE A 38 0.16 -25.32 -10.19
N SER A 39 1.13 -25.62 -9.32
CA SER A 39 0.87 -26.28 -8.05
C SER A 39 -0.16 -25.51 -7.22
N GLU A 40 -0.93 -26.20 -6.37
CA GLU A 40 -1.85 -25.58 -5.39
C GLU A 40 -1.18 -24.55 -4.46
N LYS A 41 0.13 -24.37 -4.57
CA LYS A 41 0.98 -23.53 -3.72
C LYS A 41 1.71 -22.42 -4.48
N ILE A 42 1.09 -21.83 -5.51
CA ILE A 42 1.70 -20.68 -6.17
C ILE A 42 1.77 -19.50 -5.17
N SER A 43 2.91 -18.83 -5.13
CA SER A 43 3.08 -17.58 -4.38
C SER A 43 2.87 -16.36 -5.26
N ILE A 44 2.63 -15.21 -4.65
CA ILE A 44 2.57 -13.94 -5.39
C ILE A 44 3.91 -13.65 -6.08
N ILE A 45 5.03 -14.06 -5.49
CA ILE A 45 6.35 -13.87 -6.06
C ILE A 45 6.50 -14.67 -7.35
N ASP A 46 5.96 -15.90 -7.41
CA ASP A 46 5.96 -16.70 -8.62
C ASP A 46 5.17 -16.02 -9.74
N ILE A 47 4.03 -15.41 -9.40
CA ILE A 47 3.20 -14.64 -10.34
C ILE A 47 3.98 -13.43 -10.85
N ILE A 48 4.51 -12.61 -9.94
CA ILE A 48 5.22 -11.37 -10.25
C ILE A 48 6.46 -11.64 -11.11
N SER A 49 7.20 -12.71 -10.79
CA SER A 49 8.49 -13.04 -11.42
C SER A 49 8.36 -13.79 -12.74
N ASN A 50 7.14 -14.12 -13.17
CA ASN A 50 6.91 -14.90 -14.40
C ASN A 50 6.19 -14.06 -15.49
N PRO A 51 6.94 -13.37 -16.36
CA PRO A 51 6.34 -12.55 -17.42
C PRO A 51 5.44 -13.37 -18.37
N LEU A 52 5.86 -14.60 -18.74
CA LEU A 52 5.07 -15.45 -19.64
C LEU A 52 3.71 -15.80 -19.05
N LEU A 53 3.65 -16.03 -17.74
CA LEU A 53 2.40 -16.27 -17.03
C LEU A 53 1.52 -15.01 -17.02
N ASN A 54 2.10 -13.85 -16.77
CA ASN A 54 1.38 -12.57 -16.81
C ASN A 54 0.82 -12.28 -18.21
N ASP A 55 1.62 -12.53 -19.27
CA ASP A 55 1.19 -12.35 -20.67
C ASP A 55 0.05 -13.33 -21.02
N LYS A 56 0.15 -14.60 -20.61
CA LYS A 56 -0.91 -15.60 -20.80
C LYS A 56 -2.23 -15.15 -20.12
N ILE A 57 -2.15 -14.72 -18.87
CA ILE A 57 -3.31 -14.24 -18.13
C ILE A 57 -3.92 -13.02 -18.81
N THR A 58 -3.10 -12.04 -19.14
CA THR A 58 -3.54 -10.81 -19.84
C THR A 58 -4.21 -11.14 -21.17
N HIS A 59 -3.67 -12.08 -21.94
CA HIS A 59 -4.28 -12.55 -23.18
C HIS A 59 -5.67 -13.16 -22.94
N ILE A 60 -5.82 -14.02 -21.93
CA ILE A 60 -7.09 -14.64 -21.57
C ILE A 60 -8.11 -13.59 -21.17
N LEU A 61 -7.73 -12.63 -20.30
CA LEU A 61 -8.59 -11.56 -19.82
C LEU A 61 -9.12 -10.67 -20.95
N ASN A 62 -8.33 -10.47 -22.01
CA ASN A 62 -8.66 -9.62 -23.16
C ASN A 62 -9.26 -10.39 -24.35
N SER A 63 -9.57 -11.65 -24.20
CA SER A 63 -10.12 -12.51 -25.26
C SER A 63 -11.46 -13.12 -24.86
N SER A 64 -12.20 -13.65 -25.85
CA SER A 64 -13.44 -14.43 -25.59
C SER A 64 -13.25 -15.70 -24.77
N GLN A 65 -12.01 -16.07 -24.46
CA GLN A 65 -11.72 -17.20 -23.56
C GLN A 65 -12.22 -16.93 -22.13
N ILE A 66 -12.26 -15.66 -21.70
CA ILE A 66 -12.77 -15.28 -20.38
C ILE A 66 -14.20 -15.75 -20.15
N ASP A 67 -15.04 -15.74 -21.19
CA ASP A 67 -16.45 -16.13 -21.12
C ASP A 67 -16.64 -17.64 -20.79
N LYS A 68 -15.59 -18.43 -20.98
CA LYS A 68 -15.58 -19.86 -20.67
C LYS A 68 -15.09 -20.18 -19.27
N ILE A 69 -14.51 -19.21 -18.58
CA ILE A 69 -13.98 -19.40 -17.22
C ILE A 69 -15.06 -19.14 -16.20
N LYS A 70 -15.14 -20.02 -15.22
CA LYS A 70 -16.10 -19.88 -14.12
C LYS A 70 -15.80 -18.63 -13.29
N THR A 71 -16.82 -17.82 -13.07
CA THR A 71 -16.75 -16.64 -12.20
C THR A 71 -17.29 -16.95 -10.80
N TYR A 72 -16.78 -16.21 -9.81
CA TYR A 72 -17.14 -16.31 -8.39
C TYR A 72 -17.44 -14.91 -7.85
N LYS A 73 -18.21 -14.82 -6.76
CA LYS A 73 -18.55 -13.55 -6.13
C LYS A 73 -17.50 -13.14 -5.08
N ILE A 74 -17.09 -11.89 -5.09
CA ILE A 74 -16.16 -11.34 -4.08
C ILE A 74 -16.82 -11.39 -2.68
N ALA A 75 -18.14 -11.25 -2.58
CA ALA A 75 -18.87 -11.33 -1.31
C ALA A 75 -18.75 -12.70 -0.60
N ASP A 76 -18.46 -13.78 -1.34
CA ASP A 76 -18.35 -15.14 -0.80
C ASP A 76 -16.97 -15.45 -0.18
N VAL A 77 -16.04 -14.51 -0.26
CA VAL A 77 -14.66 -14.67 0.20
C VAL A 77 -14.30 -13.62 1.24
N GLN A 78 -13.29 -13.92 2.02
CA GLN A 78 -12.60 -12.95 2.87
C GLN A 78 -11.29 -12.57 2.18
N LEU A 79 -11.12 -11.27 1.90
CA LEU A 79 -9.89 -10.74 1.33
C LEU A 79 -8.78 -10.73 2.37
N LEU A 80 -7.57 -11.03 1.92
CA LEU A 80 -6.34 -11.01 2.72
C LEU A 80 -5.38 -9.97 2.15
N CYS A 81 -4.26 -9.74 2.84
CA CYS A 81 -3.14 -9.03 2.22
C CYS A 81 -2.80 -9.71 0.88
N PRO A 82 -2.76 -8.99 -0.24
CA PRO A 82 -2.53 -9.60 -1.55
C PRO A 82 -1.13 -10.21 -1.70
N LEU A 83 -0.21 -9.86 -0.80
CA LEU A 83 1.12 -10.43 -0.72
C LEU A 83 1.12 -11.53 0.35
N ASP A 84 1.44 -12.77 -0.02
CA ASP A 84 1.59 -13.90 0.92
C ASP A 84 2.95 -13.87 1.62
N LYS A 85 3.92 -13.19 1.01
CA LYS A 85 5.26 -12.94 1.55
C LYS A 85 5.76 -11.58 1.07
N ILE A 86 6.30 -10.80 1.98
CA ILE A 86 6.95 -9.52 1.72
C ILE A 86 8.43 -9.68 2.07
N SER A 87 9.32 -9.44 1.11
CA SER A 87 10.77 -9.57 1.34
C SER A 87 11.34 -8.39 2.08
N SER A 88 10.83 -7.20 1.80
CA SER A 88 11.13 -5.96 2.53
C SER A 88 9.97 -4.98 2.39
N LEU A 89 9.79 -4.17 3.41
CA LEU A 89 8.86 -3.05 3.41
C LEU A 89 9.66 -1.79 3.72
N ARG A 90 9.66 -0.87 2.79
CA ARG A 90 10.22 0.47 2.95
C ARG A 90 9.12 1.48 2.76
N ASP A 91 9.13 2.51 3.57
CA ASP A 91 8.19 3.59 3.42
C ASP A 91 8.93 4.90 3.19
N ALA A 92 8.52 5.63 2.16
CA ALA A 92 9.14 6.87 1.74
C ALA A 92 8.53 8.07 2.49
N TYR A 93 8.98 9.26 2.14
CA TYR A 93 8.52 10.52 2.71
C TYR A 93 8.32 11.52 1.57
N ALA A 94 7.42 11.15 0.61
CA ALA A 94 7.40 11.78 -0.70
C ALA A 94 6.48 12.99 -0.84
N PHE A 95 5.54 13.21 0.09
CA PHE A 95 4.63 14.35 0.01
C PHE A 95 5.15 15.56 0.81
N ARG A 96 5.57 16.60 0.08
CA ARG A 96 6.14 17.80 0.69
C ARG A 96 5.22 18.50 1.68
N GLN A 97 3.91 18.49 1.42
CA GLN A 97 2.92 19.08 2.33
C GLN A 97 2.92 18.37 3.68
N HIS A 98 2.85 17.04 3.67
CA HIS A 98 2.89 16.23 4.88
C HIS A 98 4.17 16.51 5.70
N VAL A 99 5.32 16.49 5.03
CA VAL A 99 6.63 16.77 5.66
C VAL A 99 6.64 18.14 6.32
N LYS A 100 6.18 19.16 5.60
CA LYS A 100 6.11 20.55 6.10
C LYS A 100 5.22 20.65 7.35
N THR A 101 3.97 20.18 7.25
CA THR A 101 3.00 20.24 8.36
C THR A 101 3.48 19.45 9.58
N SER A 102 4.01 18.24 9.36
CA SER A 102 4.55 17.40 10.44
C SER A 102 5.75 18.02 11.15
N ARG A 103 6.58 18.80 10.45
CA ARG A 103 7.69 19.54 11.06
C ARG A 103 7.19 20.76 11.83
N GLU A 104 6.29 21.53 11.24
CA GLU A 104 5.67 22.71 11.88
C GLU A 104 4.96 22.34 13.20
N ASN A 105 4.29 21.18 13.26
CA ASN A 105 3.68 20.64 14.49
C ASN A 105 4.69 20.35 15.62
N ARG A 106 5.96 20.21 15.26
CA ARG A 106 7.08 20.04 16.21
C ARG A 106 7.85 21.33 16.45
N GLY A 107 7.36 22.48 15.97
CA GLY A 107 8.04 23.77 16.06
C GLY A 107 9.29 23.90 15.15
N LEU A 108 9.39 23.05 14.13
CA LEU A 108 10.54 23.00 13.20
C LEU A 108 10.14 23.57 11.84
N LYS A 109 11.06 24.31 11.21
CA LYS A 109 10.87 24.78 9.82
C LYS A 109 11.07 23.63 8.85
N MET A 110 10.53 23.79 7.63
CA MET A 110 10.86 22.89 6.50
C MET A 110 12.37 22.86 6.27
N ILE A 111 12.92 21.68 5.96
CA ILE A 111 14.35 21.42 5.80
C ILE A 111 14.71 21.37 4.31
N ARG A 112 15.76 22.08 3.91
CA ARG A 112 16.19 22.14 2.50
C ARG A 112 16.68 20.81 1.97
N GLU A 113 17.24 19.97 2.83
CA GLU A 113 17.74 18.65 2.50
C GLU A 113 16.66 17.72 1.94
N PHE A 114 15.38 17.99 2.25
CA PHE A 114 14.26 17.26 1.66
C PHE A 114 14.22 17.35 0.12
N ASP A 115 14.70 18.47 -0.43
CA ASP A 115 14.68 18.70 -1.89
C ASP A 115 15.93 18.11 -2.60
N ASN A 116 16.86 17.49 -1.86
CA ASN A 116 18.09 16.95 -2.42
C ASN A 116 17.96 15.49 -2.86
N PHE A 117 17.22 14.68 -2.09
CA PHE A 117 17.01 13.25 -2.36
C PHE A 117 15.81 12.71 -1.57
N PRO A 118 15.10 11.69 -2.10
CA PRO A 118 14.06 11.02 -1.35
C PRO A 118 14.65 10.21 -0.21
N VAL A 119 14.01 10.26 0.96
CA VAL A 119 14.34 9.44 2.11
C VAL A 119 13.28 8.38 2.34
N TYR A 120 13.64 7.30 3.00
CA TYR A 120 12.76 6.21 3.40
C TYR A 120 13.26 5.58 4.69
N TYR A 121 12.37 4.86 5.36
CA TYR A 121 12.75 3.99 6.47
C TYR A 121 12.33 2.54 6.20
N TYR A 122 12.93 1.61 6.92
CA TYR A 122 12.50 0.21 6.90
C TYR A 122 11.36 0.03 7.90
N SER A 123 10.20 -0.39 7.39
CA SER A 123 9.08 -0.82 8.23
C SER A 123 9.11 -2.33 8.46
N ASN A 124 8.28 -2.81 9.39
CA ASN A 124 8.23 -4.22 9.75
C ASN A 124 7.34 -5.00 8.78
N HIS A 125 7.93 -5.67 7.81
CA HIS A 125 7.21 -6.51 6.85
C HIS A 125 6.50 -7.72 7.49
N ASN A 126 6.85 -8.11 8.74
CA ASN A 126 6.17 -9.18 9.47
C ASN A 126 4.89 -8.70 10.19
N ALA A 127 4.66 -7.40 10.29
CA ALA A 127 3.46 -6.81 10.89
C ALA A 127 2.44 -6.34 9.85
N VAL A 128 2.54 -6.85 8.61
CA VAL A 128 1.63 -6.49 7.53
C VAL A 128 0.42 -7.41 7.54
N SER A 129 -0.77 -6.81 7.50
CA SER A 129 -2.06 -7.50 7.34
C SER A 129 -2.83 -6.95 6.13
N GLY A 130 -4.00 -7.53 5.84
CA GLY A 130 -4.89 -7.11 4.76
C GLY A 130 -6.14 -6.39 5.26
N PRO A 131 -7.19 -6.33 4.43
CA PRO A 131 -8.50 -5.81 4.83
C PRO A 131 -9.10 -6.61 5.99
N GLY A 132 -9.95 -5.96 6.79
CA GLY A 132 -10.71 -6.57 7.87
C GLY A 132 -10.26 -6.15 9.26
N LEU A 133 -10.45 -7.02 10.25
CA LEU A 133 -10.12 -6.76 11.64
C LEU A 133 -8.61 -6.66 11.82
N ILE A 134 -8.14 -5.62 12.52
CA ILE A 134 -6.75 -5.45 12.91
C ILE A 134 -6.65 -5.38 14.43
N GLU A 135 -5.90 -6.31 15.02
CA GLU A 135 -5.66 -6.35 16.45
C GLU A 135 -4.44 -5.50 16.81
N ILE A 136 -4.66 -4.51 17.66
CA ILE A 136 -3.62 -3.56 18.08
C ILE A 136 -3.48 -3.62 19.60
N SER A 137 -2.27 -3.84 20.09
CA SER A 137 -2.02 -3.86 21.54
C SER A 137 -2.33 -2.48 22.16
N LYS A 138 -2.97 -2.51 23.34
CA LYS A 138 -3.35 -1.32 24.12
C LYS A 138 -2.19 -0.32 24.33
N ARG A 139 -0.94 -0.80 24.34
CA ARG A 139 0.24 0.07 24.48
C ARG A 139 0.40 1.11 23.36
N PHE A 140 -0.18 0.85 22.18
CA PHE A 140 -0.10 1.73 21.01
C PHE A 140 -1.28 2.68 20.88
N LEU A 141 -2.30 2.55 21.74
CA LEU A 141 -3.56 3.27 21.62
C LEU A 141 -3.41 4.78 21.84
N GLU A 142 -2.48 5.21 22.70
CA GLU A 142 -2.31 6.62 22.99
C GLU A 142 -1.81 7.38 21.75
N LYS A 143 -2.71 8.21 21.18
CA LYS A 143 -2.52 8.91 19.90
C LYS A 143 -2.30 7.94 18.74
N LEU A 144 -3.12 6.88 18.68
CA LEU A 144 -3.16 5.99 17.54
C LEU A 144 -3.70 6.73 16.31
N ASP A 145 -3.02 6.58 15.19
CA ASP A 145 -3.28 7.32 13.96
C ASP A 145 -3.24 6.38 12.75
N TYR A 146 -3.88 6.79 11.67
CA TYR A 146 -3.76 6.17 10.35
C TYR A 146 -2.83 7.01 9.44
N GLU A 147 -2.34 6.43 8.37
CA GLU A 147 -1.66 7.15 7.29
C GLU A 147 -2.19 6.70 5.95
N LEU A 148 -2.75 7.64 5.19
CA LEU A 148 -3.30 7.45 3.87
C LEU A 148 -2.17 7.42 2.83
N GLU A 149 -1.92 6.25 2.25
CA GLU A 149 -0.79 6.00 1.36
C GLU A 149 -1.13 5.06 0.21
N VAL A 150 -0.25 5.06 -0.78
CA VAL A 150 -0.17 4.05 -1.84
C VAL A 150 1.20 3.39 -1.77
N ALA A 151 1.24 2.07 -1.91
CA ALA A 151 2.47 1.32 -2.05
C ALA A 151 2.63 0.79 -3.47
N ILE A 152 3.87 0.72 -3.95
CA ILE A 152 4.24 -0.04 -5.15
C ILE A 152 4.86 -1.37 -4.77
N ILE A 153 4.66 -2.35 -5.63
CA ILE A 153 5.27 -3.68 -5.55
C ILE A 153 6.32 -3.79 -6.66
N ILE A 154 7.55 -4.13 -6.28
CA ILE A 154 8.64 -4.34 -7.23
C ILE A 154 8.45 -5.67 -7.97
N GLY A 155 8.55 -5.63 -9.28
CA GLY A 155 8.36 -6.80 -10.15
C GLY A 155 9.64 -7.35 -10.74
N LYS A 156 10.76 -6.62 -10.61
CA LYS A 156 12.01 -6.95 -11.31
C LYS A 156 13.22 -6.79 -10.40
N LYS A 157 14.13 -7.74 -10.46
CA LYS A 157 15.42 -7.66 -9.76
C LYS A 157 16.30 -6.57 -10.39
N GLY A 158 16.93 -5.72 -9.55
CA GLY A 158 17.85 -4.69 -10.05
C GLY A 158 18.64 -4.00 -8.97
N ILE A 159 19.75 -3.41 -9.37
CA ILE A 159 20.66 -2.60 -8.54
C ILE A 159 21.10 -1.38 -9.35
N ASN A 160 21.33 -0.25 -8.69
CA ASN A 160 21.74 1.00 -9.32
C ASN A 160 20.81 1.44 -10.46
N VAL A 161 19.49 1.26 -10.25
CA VAL A 161 18.46 1.59 -11.24
C VAL A 161 18.39 3.10 -11.44
N THR A 162 18.45 3.54 -12.68
CA THR A 162 18.30 4.97 -13.00
C THR A 162 16.84 5.41 -12.92
N PRO A 163 16.52 6.69 -12.66
CA PRO A 163 15.13 7.17 -12.65
C PRO A 163 14.38 6.88 -13.95
N SER A 164 15.04 6.94 -15.11
CA SER A 164 14.45 6.68 -16.42
C SER A 164 14.07 5.20 -16.64
N GLU A 165 14.73 4.28 -15.95
CA GLU A 165 14.45 2.84 -16.03
C GLU A 165 13.48 2.36 -14.94
N ALA A 166 13.34 3.14 -13.87
CA ALA A 166 12.71 2.70 -12.62
C ALA A 166 11.23 2.31 -12.76
N ASP A 167 10.48 2.99 -13.62
CA ASP A 167 9.08 2.64 -13.86
C ASP A 167 8.90 1.21 -14.41
N ALA A 168 9.91 0.65 -15.07
CA ALA A 168 9.89 -0.73 -15.54
C ALA A 168 10.07 -1.77 -14.41
N TYR A 169 10.40 -1.32 -13.20
CA TYR A 169 10.52 -2.17 -12.03
C TYR A 169 9.25 -2.25 -11.20
N ILE A 170 8.27 -1.38 -11.47
CA ILE A 170 6.97 -1.41 -10.80
C ILE A 170 6.10 -2.49 -11.46
N TYR A 171 5.71 -3.49 -10.68
CA TYR A 171 4.73 -4.50 -11.08
C TYR A 171 3.31 -3.97 -10.95
N GLY A 172 3.00 -3.35 -9.81
CA GLY A 172 1.67 -2.84 -9.54
C GLY A 172 1.61 -1.99 -8.29
N PHE A 173 0.41 -1.56 -7.96
CA PHE A 173 0.08 -0.63 -6.89
C PHE A 173 -0.92 -1.27 -5.92
N SER A 174 -0.84 -0.89 -4.67
CA SER A 174 -1.80 -1.26 -3.63
C SER A 174 -2.05 -0.09 -2.70
N ILE A 175 -3.20 -0.04 -2.05
CA ILE A 175 -3.42 0.90 -0.94
C ILE A 175 -2.58 0.44 0.24
N MET A 176 -2.01 1.39 0.97
CA MET A 176 -1.31 1.15 2.22
C MET A 176 -1.85 2.07 3.33
N ASN A 177 -1.95 1.53 4.54
CA ASN A 177 -2.20 2.30 5.74
C ASN A 177 -1.10 1.97 6.74
N ASP A 178 -0.25 2.95 7.05
CA ASP A 178 0.83 2.81 8.03
C ASP A 178 0.37 3.30 9.40
N PHE A 179 -0.24 2.38 10.19
CA PHE A 179 -0.72 2.71 11.52
C PHE A 179 0.41 3.21 12.42
N SER A 180 0.15 4.31 13.11
CA SER A 180 1.17 5.06 13.85
C SER A 180 0.76 5.29 15.29
N SER A 181 1.60 4.90 16.25
CA SER A 181 1.49 5.34 17.64
C SER A 181 2.28 6.64 17.81
N ARG A 182 1.60 7.79 17.67
CA ARG A 182 2.29 9.09 17.67
C ARG A 182 3.01 9.41 18.97
N LYS A 183 2.49 8.92 20.09
CA LYS A 183 3.19 9.10 21.39
C LYS A 183 4.54 8.41 21.35
N ILE A 184 4.59 7.12 21.02
CA ILE A 184 5.83 6.34 21.00
C ILE A 184 6.78 6.91 19.94
N GLN A 185 6.27 7.21 18.73
CA GLN A 185 7.06 7.79 17.66
C GLN A 185 7.75 9.10 18.08
N MET A 186 7.03 10.00 18.77
CA MET A 186 7.60 11.26 19.22
C MET A 186 8.65 11.10 20.32
N GLU A 187 8.56 10.05 21.14
CA GLU A 187 9.59 9.71 22.12
C GLU A 187 10.85 9.19 21.45
N GLU A 188 10.71 8.28 20.49
CA GLU A 188 11.82 7.70 19.73
C GLU A 188 12.58 8.76 18.91
N MET A 189 11.85 9.66 18.27
CA MET A 189 12.46 10.72 17.45
C MET A 189 13.36 11.68 18.23
N LYS A 190 13.21 11.79 19.56
CA LYS A 190 14.15 12.56 20.41
C LYS A 190 15.56 11.97 20.40
N LEU A 191 15.68 10.69 20.10
CA LEU A 191 16.96 9.98 20.01
C LEU A 191 17.63 10.11 18.64
N ASN A 192 16.99 10.82 17.70
CA ASN A 192 17.43 10.99 16.31
C ASN A 192 17.61 9.67 15.55
N LEU A 193 16.95 8.61 16.00
CA LEU A 193 16.87 7.33 15.33
C LEU A 193 15.39 6.93 15.29
N GLY A 194 14.88 6.65 14.15
CA GLY A 194 13.48 6.28 13.98
C GLY A 194 12.95 6.74 12.63
N PRO A 195 11.69 6.45 12.32
CA PRO A 195 10.72 5.79 13.20
C PRO A 195 11.05 4.30 13.44
N ALA A 196 10.64 3.76 14.59
CA ALA A 196 10.86 2.37 14.98
C ALA A 196 9.59 1.77 15.60
N LYS A 197 9.52 1.59 16.94
CA LYS A 197 8.39 0.93 17.62
C LYS A 197 7.06 1.67 17.45
N GLY A 198 7.08 2.97 17.21
CA GLY A 198 5.89 3.76 16.90
C GLY A 198 5.26 3.43 15.55
N LYS A 199 5.93 2.64 14.68
CA LYS A 199 5.53 2.31 13.31
C LYS A 199 5.57 0.80 12.98
N ASP A 200 6.30 -0.02 13.75
CA ASP A 200 6.59 -1.41 13.38
C ASP A 200 5.52 -2.42 13.82
N PHE A 201 4.41 -1.95 14.40
CA PHE A 201 3.41 -2.82 15.03
C PHE A 201 2.25 -3.20 14.10
N ALA A 202 1.93 -2.38 13.10
CA ALA A 202 0.81 -2.62 12.20
C ALA A 202 0.93 -1.80 10.91
N THR A 203 0.87 -2.48 9.78
CA THR A 203 0.67 -1.87 8.46
C THR A 203 -0.37 -2.71 7.73
N THR A 204 -1.30 -2.09 7.01
CA THR A 204 -2.25 -2.83 6.18
C THR A 204 -2.06 -2.51 4.71
N ILE A 205 -2.15 -3.55 3.87
CA ILE A 205 -1.96 -3.44 2.41
C ILE A 205 -3.10 -4.20 1.71
N GLY A 206 -3.69 -3.58 0.70
CA GLY A 206 -4.72 -4.22 -0.10
C GLY A 206 -5.77 -3.25 -0.67
N PRO A 207 -6.92 -3.77 -1.08
CA PRO A 207 -7.27 -5.19 -1.18
C PRO A 207 -6.61 -5.89 -2.36
N TYR A 208 -6.13 -5.13 -3.36
CA TYR A 208 -5.60 -5.61 -4.62
C TYR A 208 -4.14 -5.20 -4.84
N ILE A 209 -3.44 -5.99 -5.66
CA ILE A 209 -2.34 -5.47 -6.46
C ILE A 209 -2.95 -5.14 -7.83
N VAL A 210 -2.99 -3.87 -8.17
CA VAL A 210 -3.42 -3.38 -9.48
C VAL A 210 -2.18 -3.23 -10.34
N THR A 211 -2.07 -4.03 -11.39
CA THR A 211 -0.90 -3.97 -12.28
C THR A 211 -0.80 -2.62 -13.00
N LYS A 212 0.41 -2.21 -13.30
CA LYS A 212 0.69 -0.86 -13.84
C LYS A 212 -0.05 -0.54 -15.14
N ASP A 213 -0.30 -1.54 -15.99
CA ASP A 213 -1.06 -1.41 -17.23
C ASP A 213 -2.50 -0.92 -17.01
N GLU A 214 -3.14 -1.35 -15.92
CA GLU A 214 -4.48 -0.89 -15.54
C GLU A 214 -4.55 0.61 -15.18
N LEU A 215 -3.41 1.21 -14.87
CA LEU A 215 -3.29 2.62 -14.49
C LEU A 215 -2.74 3.50 -15.61
N SER A 216 -2.69 2.97 -16.83
CA SER A 216 -2.09 3.66 -17.99
C SER A 216 -2.75 5.01 -18.33
N ASP A 217 -4.05 5.14 -18.10
CA ASP A 217 -4.83 6.36 -18.29
C ASP A 217 -4.59 7.43 -17.20
N SER A 218 -4.00 7.02 -16.07
CA SER A 218 -3.68 7.93 -14.96
C SER A 218 -2.25 8.45 -15.00
N ILE A 219 -1.44 8.01 -15.97
CA ILE A 219 -0.01 8.38 -16.04
C ILE A 219 0.17 9.82 -16.53
N ILE A 220 0.90 10.59 -15.72
CA ILE A 220 1.41 11.91 -16.08
C ILE A 220 2.94 11.80 -16.21
N LYS A 221 3.43 11.81 -17.44
CA LYS A 221 4.87 11.68 -17.74
C LYS A 221 5.62 12.95 -17.39
N THR A 222 6.73 12.82 -16.68
CA THR A 222 7.67 13.91 -16.39
C THR A 222 9.10 13.46 -16.65
N GLU A 223 10.04 14.40 -16.66
CA GLU A 223 11.48 14.11 -16.77
C GLU A 223 12.04 13.28 -15.60
N ASN A 224 11.38 13.35 -14.44
CA ASN A 224 11.76 12.67 -13.20
C ASN A 224 11.04 11.33 -12.96
N GLY A 225 10.35 10.80 -13.99
CA GLY A 225 9.51 9.61 -13.90
C GLY A 225 8.03 9.94 -13.94
N ASN A 226 7.19 8.94 -13.78
CA ASN A 226 5.75 9.10 -13.87
C ASN A 226 5.14 9.57 -12.54
N HIS A 227 4.21 10.53 -12.61
CA HIS A 227 3.18 10.73 -11.61
C HIS A 227 1.92 9.98 -12.02
N TYR A 228 1.04 9.75 -11.06
CA TYR A 228 -0.21 9.03 -11.28
C TYR A 228 -1.39 9.88 -10.78
N ASP A 229 -2.33 10.20 -11.64
CA ASP A 229 -3.56 10.93 -11.30
C ASP A 229 -4.56 9.94 -10.69
N ILE A 230 -4.42 9.70 -9.39
CA ILE A 230 -5.24 8.77 -8.61
C ILE A 230 -5.73 9.52 -7.38
N GLU A 231 -7.05 9.61 -7.25
CA GLU A 231 -7.67 10.23 -6.07
C GLU A 231 -7.56 9.30 -4.85
N LEU A 232 -7.22 9.91 -3.72
CA LEU A 232 -7.08 9.26 -2.43
C LEU A 232 -8.03 9.90 -1.42
N SER A 233 -8.70 9.10 -0.63
CA SER A 233 -9.47 9.61 0.51
C SER A 233 -9.52 8.62 1.65
N CYS A 234 -9.72 9.13 2.88
CA CYS A 234 -9.92 8.31 4.05
C CYS A 234 -11.16 8.76 4.82
N THR A 235 -11.97 7.78 5.21
CA THR A 235 -13.09 7.99 6.14
C THR A 235 -12.86 7.17 7.42
N ILE A 236 -13.23 7.78 8.56
CA ILE A 236 -13.27 7.07 9.84
C ILE A 236 -14.73 7.08 10.29
N ASN A 237 -15.31 5.89 10.51
CA ASN A 237 -16.72 5.73 10.87
C ASN A 237 -17.67 6.47 9.89
N ASN A 238 -17.38 6.40 8.59
CA ASN A 238 -18.08 7.06 7.49
C ASN A 238 -17.96 8.60 7.45
N ILE A 239 -17.13 9.21 8.29
CA ILE A 239 -16.84 10.64 8.23
C ILE A 239 -15.53 10.82 7.45
N LYS A 240 -15.55 11.63 6.39
CA LYS A 240 -14.36 11.91 5.57
C LYS A 240 -13.43 12.87 6.30
N TYR A 241 -12.18 12.45 6.49
CA TYR A 241 -11.13 13.24 7.14
C TYR A 241 -10.00 13.64 6.20
N SER A 242 -9.63 12.79 5.28
CA SER A 242 -8.50 13.01 4.36
C SER A 242 -8.93 12.94 2.91
N SER A 243 -8.28 13.75 2.08
CA SER A 243 -8.42 13.70 0.62
C SER A 243 -7.19 14.33 -0.01
N ASP A 244 -6.58 13.61 -0.95
CA ASP A 244 -5.44 14.08 -1.74
C ASP A 244 -5.41 13.36 -3.09
N ASN A 245 -4.37 13.59 -3.87
CA ASN A 245 -4.14 12.90 -5.13
C ASN A 245 -2.69 12.44 -5.21
N LEU A 246 -2.45 11.22 -5.68
CA LEU A 246 -1.11 10.61 -5.75
C LEU A 246 -0.15 11.44 -6.63
N LYS A 247 -0.66 12.18 -7.63
CA LYS A 247 0.16 13.10 -8.45
C LYS A 247 0.84 14.22 -7.67
N ASN A 248 0.39 14.50 -6.44
CA ASN A 248 0.97 15.53 -5.58
C ASN A 248 2.25 15.08 -4.85
N MET A 249 2.71 13.85 -5.09
CA MET A 249 4.04 13.42 -4.64
C MET A 249 5.11 14.40 -5.17
N HIS A 250 5.97 14.89 -4.29
CA HIS A 250 7.15 15.68 -4.67
C HIS A 250 8.23 14.76 -5.28
N TRP A 251 8.47 13.60 -4.67
CA TRP A 251 9.36 12.58 -5.18
C TRP A 251 8.55 11.51 -5.91
N THR A 252 8.83 11.27 -7.19
CA THR A 252 8.21 10.18 -7.95
C THR A 252 8.67 8.81 -7.45
N PHE A 253 7.88 7.77 -7.68
CA PHE A 253 8.33 6.40 -7.40
C PHE A 253 9.61 6.04 -8.14
N SER A 254 9.83 6.57 -9.33
CA SER A 254 11.07 6.37 -10.09
C SER A 254 12.29 6.90 -9.36
N GLN A 255 12.20 8.09 -8.78
CA GLN A 255 13.29 8.69 -7.98
C GLN A 255 13.50 7.91 -6.68
N ILE A 256 12.43 7.45 -6.03
CA ILE A 256 12.50 6.64 -4.81
C ILE A 256 13.18 5.29 -5.10
N ILE A 257 12.76 4.58 -6.16
CA ILE A 257 13.39 3.31 -6.60
C ILE A 257 14.88 3.52 -6.89
N SER A 258 15.20 4.58 -7.62
CA SER A 258 16.60 4.91 -7.93
C SER A 258 17.41 5.10 -6.66
N GLN A 259 16.91 5.86 -5.69
CA GLN A 259 17.59 6.09 -4.43
C GLN A 259 17.78 4.80 -3.62
N ILE A 260 16.73 3.97 -3.50
CA ILE A 260 16.75 2.71 -2.76
C ILE A 260 17.75 1.72 -3.38
N SER A 261 17.84 1.69 -4.70
CA SER A 261 18.65 0.71 -5.42
C SER A 261 20.15 1.07 -5.51
N LYS A 262 20.55 2.25 -5.04
CA LYS A 262 21.98 2.64 -5.00
C LYS A 262 22.77 1.67 -4.12
N GLY A 263 23.60 0.85 -4.73
CA GLY A 263 24.44 -0.15 -4.06
C GLY A 263 23.64 -1.28 -3.38
N THR A 264 22.31 -1.33 -3.53
CA THR A 264 21.44 -2.31 -2.87
C THR A 264 20.52 -2.98 -3.88
N MET A 265 20.42 -4.31 -3.80
CA MET A 265 19.58 -5.08 -4.70
C MET A 265 18.10 -4.95 -4.32
N LEU A 266 17.25 -4.65 -5.32
CA LEU A 266 15.81 -4.82 -5.26
C LEU A 266 15.41 -6.21 -5.75
N TYR A 267 14.34 -6.76 -5.18
CA TYR A 267 13.80 -8.06 -5.54
C TYR A 267 12.30 -7.97 -5.83
N PRO A 268 11.77 -8.85 -6.70
CA PRO A 268 10.33 -9.01 -6.84
C PRO A 268 9.66 -9.23 -5.48
N GLY A 269 8.55 -8.52 -5.24
CA GLY A 269 7.83 -8.55 -3.98
C GLY A 269 8.37 -7.63 -2.89
N ASP A 270 9.43 -6.85 -3.13
CA ASP A 270 9.75 -5.70 -2.29
C ASP A 270 8.62 -4.68 -2.39
N VAL A 271 8.21 -4.11 -1.26
CA VAL A 271 7.14 -3.12 -1.15
C VAL A 271 7.73 -1.77 -0.78
N ILE A 272 7.28 -0.72 -1.44
CA ILE A 272 7.71 0.66 -1.19
C ILE A 272 6.47 1.54 -1.06
N GLY A 273 6.23 2.08 0.14
CA GLY A 273 5.19 3.06 0.42
C GLY A 273 5.55 4.44 -0.12
N SER A 274 4.54 5.21 -0.46
CA SER A 274 4.70 6.61 -0.93
C SER A 274 5.08 7.58 0.18
N GLY A 275 4.85 7.17 1.42
CA GLY A 275 4.68 8.10 2.51
C GLY A 275 3.27 8.72 2.52
N THR A 276 2.89 9.23 3.67
CA THR A 276 1.58 9.83 3.91
C THR A 276 1.33 10.99 2.96
N CYS A 277 0.19 10.99 2.29
CA CYS A 277 -0.25 12.10 1.44
C CYS A 277 -0.57 13.36 2.28
N GLY A 278 -0.74 14.51 1.62
CA GLY A 278 -1.09 15.76 2.31
C GLY A 278 -2.43 15.64 3.04
N THR A 279 -2.46 16.04 4.31
CA THR A 279 -3.62 15.84 5.22
C THR A 279 -4.02 14.38 5.43
N GLY A 280 -3.11 13.46 5.17
CA GLY A 280 -3.36 12.01 5.16
C GLY A 280 -3.41 11.34 6.53
N CYS A 281 -3.38 12.09 7.63
CA CYS A 281 -3.42 11.52 8.98
C CYS A 281 -4.01 12.51 10.00
N PHE A 282 -4.45 12.00 11.15
CA PHE A 282 -4.95 12.85 12.24
C PHE A 282 -3.88 13.78 12.80
N TYR A 283 -2.60 13.36 12.78
CA TYR A 283 -1.51 14.21 13.26
C TYR A 283 -1.42 15.55 12.51
N GLU A 284 -1.66 15.54 11.19
CA GLU A 284 -1.76 16.79 10.41
C GLU A 284 -3.07 17.53 10.66
N ILE A 285 -4.21 16.82 10.68
CA ILE A 285 -5.54 17.40 10.86
C ILE A 285 -5.65 18.10 12.23
N ASN A 286 -5.02 17.54 13.25
CA ASN A 286 -5.00 18.11 14.59
C ASN A 286 -4.16 19.39 14.71
N SER A 287 -3.26 19.66 13.74
CA SER A 287 -2.38 20.83 13.78
C SER A 287 -3.10 22.18 13.84
N SER A 288 -4.30 22.23 13.27
CA SER A 288 -5.14 23.43 13.25
C SER A 288 -6.13 23.52 14.41
N LYS A 289 -6.10 22.57 15.36
CA LYS A 289 -7.07 22.43 16.46
C LYS A 289 -6.42 22.69 17.81
N ASN A 290 -7.24 23.10 18.79
CA ASN A 290 -6.81 23.08 20.17
C ASN A 290 -6.55 21.64 20.65
N ILE A 291 -5.65 21.45 21.61
CA ILE A 291 -5.27 20.12 22.12
C ILE A 291 -6.50 19.33 22.64
N SER A 292 -7.47 20.00 23.23
CA SER A 292 -8.71 19.39 23.72
C SER A 292 -9.65 18.88 22.61
N GLU A 293 -9.42 19.32 21.37
CA GLU A 293 -10.21 18.95 20.19
C GLU A 293 -9.49 17.90 19.31
N HIS A 294 -8.29 17.46 19.73
CA HIS A 294 -7.55 16.47 18.99
C HIS A 294 -8.29 15.13 18.95
N ILE A 295 -8.32 14.54 17.76
CA ILE A 295 -8.95 13.24 17.49
C ILE A 295 -7.88 12.20 17.20
N TRP A 296 -8.11 10.97 17.67
CA TRP A 296 -7.25 9.82 17.47
C TRP A 296 -8.10 8.57 17.27
N LEU A 297 -7.53 7.52 16.70
CA LEU A 297 -8.21 6.25 16.53
C LEU A 297 -8.41 5.53 17.86
N ASN A 298 -9.54 4.84 17.99
CA ASN A 298 -9.95 4.09 19.16
C ASN A 298 -10.40 2.68 18.81
N ASP A 299 -10.67 1.88 19.84
CA ASP A 299 -11.27 0.55 19.70
C ASP A 299 -12.62 0.64 18.98
N GLY A 300 -12.84 -0.24 18.01
CA GLY A 300 -14.03 -0.30 17.17
C GLY A 300 -14.08 0.68 16.01
N ASP A 301 -13.11 1.59 15.88
CA ASP A 301 -13.09 2.52 14.75
C ASP A 301 -12.87 1.78 13.42
N LYS A 302 -13.62 2.20 12.39
CA LYS A 302 -13.53 1.71 11.02
C LYS A 302 -12.80 2.71 10.15
N VAL A 303 -11.62 2.33 9.69
CA VAL A 303 -10.78 3.11 8.78
C VAL A 303 -11.01 2.60 7.38
N ASN A 304 -11.49 3.46 6.47
CA ASN A 304 -11.68 3.13 5.08
C ASN A 304 -10.84 4.08 4.21
N ILE A 305 -9.87 3.52 3.51
CA ILE A 305 -9.07 4.22 2.52
C ILE A 305 -9.58 3.85 1.14
N LEU A 306 -10.00 4.86 0.38
CA LEU A 306 -10.58 4.70 -0.94
C LEU A 306 -9.70 5.39 -1.97
N THR A 307 -9.62 4.75 -3.13
CA THR A 307 -9.05 5.33 -4.34
C THR A 307 -10.00 5.06 -5.51
N ASP A 308 -9.98 5.92 -6.50
CA ASP A 308 -10.80 5.77 -7.71
C ASP A 308 -10.30 4.65 -8.65
N LYS A 309 -9.04 4.19 -8.48
CA LYS A 309 -8.40 3.23 -9.40
C LYS A 309 -7.97 1.91 -8.74
N ILE A 310 -7.50 1.95 -7.49
CA ILE A 310 -6.90 0.77 -6.84
C ILE A 310 -7.93 -0.02 -6.01
N GLY A 311 -8.97 0.67 -5.49
CA GLY A 311 -10.04 0.03 -4.74
C GLY A 311 -10.25 0.66 -3.35
N ASN A 312 -10.68 -0.17 -2.40
CA ASN A 312 -11.00 0.25 -1.03
C ASN A 312 -10.37 -0.70 -0.01
N LEU A 313 -9.51 -0.17 0.85
CA LEU A 313 -8.93 -0.88 2.00
C LEU A 313 -9.70 -0.50 3.27
N SER A 314 -10.45 -1.44 3.82
CA SER A 314 -11.26 -1.25 5.03
C SER A 314 -10.69 -2.06 6.18
N ASN A 315 -10.43 -1.40 7.31
CA ASN A 315 -9.99 -2.03 8.54
C ASN A 315 -10.88 -1.62 9.71
N GLU A 316 -11.16 -2.56 10.61
CA GLU A 316 -11.79 -2.30 11.91
C GLU A 316 -10.76 -2.55 13.00
N ILE A 317 -10.58 -1.58 13.89
CA ILE A 317 -9.59 -1.65 14.96
C ILE A 317 -10.17 -2.41 16.14
N LYS A 318 -9.39 -3.36 16.65
CA LYS A 318 -9.67 -4.06 17.91
C LYS A 318 -8.46 -3.94 18.83
N ILE A 319 -8.67 -3.34 19.98
CA ILE A 319 -7.64 -3.22 21.01
C ILE A 319 -7.57 -4.51 21.84
N ILE A 320 -6.35 -5.04 22.00
CA ILE A 320 -6.08 -6.26 22.77
C ILE A 320 -5.03 -6.03 23.86
#